data_8057520a76beba708dbca2eef5d4f7a8
#
_entry.id   8057520a76beba708dbca2eef5d4f7a8
#
_cell.length_a   1.000
_cell.length_b   1.000
_cell.length_c   1.000
_cell.angle_alpha   90.00
_cell.angle_beta   90.00
_cell.angle_gamma   90.00
#
_symmetry.space_group_name_H-M   'P 1'
#
loop_
_entity.id
_entity.type
_entity.pdbx_description
1 polymer ?
#
loop_
_entity_poly.entity_id
_entity_poly.type
_entity_poly.pdbx_seq_one_letter_code
_entity_poly.pdbx_strand_id
1 'polypeptide(L)'
;KKSNMILFICFILLILVLMPGIGSVRNGSRSWFGVAGLGIQPSEFMKLALIIFTSKYIYNNPKDMRSVKKGAFPILIVTMLSFFLIMLQPDFGTGTILVMTIVAMLFISGVDFSFFIKIGMLGMVGVCVLIVIAPYRMERIVSFLNPWSDPLGTGFQAIQSLYAIGPGGLFGMGFGNSIQKHFYLPEPQ
;
A
#
# COMPACT_ATOMS: atom_id res chain seq x y z
N LYS A 1 16.89 11.01 -16.41
CA LYS A 1 17.93 10.87 -15.37
C LYS A 1 17.36 11.10 -13.97
N LYS A 2 16.65 12.22 -13.68
CA LYS A 2 16.12 12.56 -12.33
C LYS A 2 15.20 11.48 -11.74
N SER A 3 14.29 10.90 -12.52
CA SER A 3 13.35 9.86 -12.05
C SER A 3 14.07 8.60 -11.50
N ASN A 4 15.10 8.13 -12.20
CA ASN A 4 15.86 6.96 -11.76
C ASN A 4 16.68 7.25 -10.49
N MET A 5 17.17 8.48 -10.37
CA MET A 5 17.87 8.93 -9.16
C MET A 5 16.92 8.99 -7.95
N ILE A 6 15.72 9.54 -8.13
CA ILE A 6 14.69 9.56 -7.06
C ILE A 6 14.36 8.13 -6.62
N LEU A 7 14.11 7.25 -7.58
CA LEU A 7 13.80 5.85 -7.30
C LEU A 7 14.95 5.16 -6.54
N PHE A 8 16.19 5.38 -6.94
CA PHE A 8 17.37 4.83 -6.28
C PHE A 8 17.52 5.32 -4.83
N ILE A 9 17.30 6.62 -4.60
CA ILE A 9 17.30 7.20 -3.25
C ILE A 9 16.20 6.54 -2.39
N CYS A 10 14.99 6.35 -2.93
CA CYS A 10 13.91 5.69 -2.20
C CYS A 10 14.22 4.22 -1.86
N PHE A 11 14.93 3.50 -2.74
CA PHE A 11 15.41 2.15 -2.41
C PHE A 11 16.40 2.16 -1.25
N ILE A 12 17.34 3.11 -1.24
CA ILE A 12 18.27 3.26 -0.12
C ILE A 12 17.50 3.55 1.18
N LEU A 13 16.52 4.44 1.15
CA LEU A 13 15.71 4.77 2.34
C LEU A 13 14.90 3.56 2.84
N LEU A 14 14.34 2.72 1.95
CA LEU A 14 13.64 1.49 2.32
C LEU A 14 14.59 0.48 2.99
N ILE A 15 15.84 0.40 2.54
CA ILE A 15 16.84 -0.48 3.14
C ILE A 15 17.30 0.08 4.50
N LEU A 16 17.55 1.39 4.58
CA LEU A 16 17.99 2.03 5.81
C LEU A 16 16.98 1.91 6.95
N VAL A 17 15.67 2.00 6.65
CA VAL A 17 14.63 1.88 7.70
C VAL A 17 14.57 0.47 8.30
N LEU A 18 15.02 -0.56 7.58
CA LEU A 18 15.12 -1.93 8.10
C LEU A 18 16.26 -2.12 9.10
N MET A 19 17.27 -1.23 9.06
CA MET A 19 18.44 -1.36 9.94
C MET A 19 18.08 -1.07 11.40
N PRO A 20 18.49 -1.92 12.35
CA PRO A 20 18.31 -1.68 13.77
C PRO A 20 19.02 -0.38 14.19
N GLY A 21 18.35 0.43 14.98
CA GLY A 21 18.86 1.73 15.44
C GLY A 21 18.54 2.92 14.54
N ILE A 22 18.11 2.72 13.28
CA ILE A 22 17.71 3.77 12.34
C ILE A 22 16.18 3.82 12.21
N GLY A 23 15.55 2.68 11.96
CA GLY A 23 14.10 2.58 11.86
C GLY A 23 13.41 2.46 13.22
N SER A 24 12.35 3.22 13.44
CA SER A 24 11.45 3.11 14.58
C SER A 24 10.32 2.13 14.30
N VAL A 25 9.95 1.36 15.34
CA VAL A 25 8.84 0.41 15.28
C VAL A 25 7.56 1.12 15.73
N ARG A 26 6.53 1.10 14.90
CA ARG A 26 5.17 1.55 15.22
C ARG A 26 4.19 0.46 14.83
N ASN A 27 3.28 0.11 15.72
CA ASN A 27 2.24 -0.91 15.49
C ASN A 27 2.78 -2.26 14.94
N GLY A 28 3.98 -2.68 15.40
CA GLY A 28 4.62 -3.92 14.97
C GLY A 28 5.39 -3.85 13.66
N SER A 29 5.35 -2.72 12.94
CA SER A 29 6.08 -2.49 11.70
C SER A 29 7.28 -1.56 11.91
N ARG A 30 8.46 -1.96 11.40
CA ARG A 30 9.65 -1.10 11.37
C ARG A 30 9.72 -0.37 10.04
N SER A 31 8.89 0.66 9.90
CA SER A 31 8.70 1.38 8.62
C SER A 31 8.86 2.90 8.73
N TRP A 32 9.23 3.42 9.91
CA TRP A 32 9.27 4.84 10.16
C TRP A 32 10.66 5.33 10.56
N PHE A 33 11.05 6.50 10.07
CA PHE A 33 12.12 7.27 10.66
C PHE A 33 11.54 8.22 11.71
N GLY A 34 11.96 8.05 12.97
CA GLY A 34 11.60 8.96 14.06
C GLY A 34 12.54 10.17 14.05
N VAL A 35 12.10 11.31 13.52
CA VAL A 35 12.87 12.56 13.55
C VAL A 35 12.06 13.60 14.30
N ALA A 36 12.54 14.03 15.47
CA ALA A 36 11.98 15.14 16.27
C ALA A 36 10.46 15.06 16.50
N GLY A 37 9.91 13.86 16.78
CA GLY A 37 8.46 13.65 16.98
C GLY A 37 7.64 13.51 15.70
N LEU A 38 8.21 13.83 14.55
CA LEU A 38 7.60 13.59 13.24
C LEU A 38 8.02 12.21 12.73
N GLY A 39 7.06 11.42 12.25
CA GLY A 39 7.33 10.14 11.59
C GLY A 39 7.40 10.34 10.07
N ILE A 40 8.51 9.93 9.44
CA ILE A 40 8.64 9.88 7.99
C ILE A 40 8.64 8.41 7.58
N GLN A 41 7.73 8.02 6.68
CA GLN A 41 7.65 6.66 6.17
C GLN A 41 8.23 6.58 4.76
N PRO A 42 9.38 5.91 4.55
CA PRO A 42 10.03 5.81 3.24
C PRO A 42 9.15 5.18 2.15
N SER A 43 8.27 4.26 2.49
CA SER A 43 7.35 3.61 1.54
C SER A 43 6.36 4.59 0.90
N GLU A 44 6.00 5.70 1.57
CA GLU A 44 5.18 6.75 0.99
C GLU A 44 5.91 7.44 -0.17
N PHE A 45 7.19 7.76 0.03
CA PHE A 45 8.04 8.32 -1.04
C PHE A 45 8.29 7.32 -2.16
N MET A 46 8.44 6.02 -1.83
CA MET A 46 8.60 4.98 -2.82
C MET A 46 7.39 4.85 -3.75
N LYS A 47 6.16 4.99 -3.24
CA LYS A 47 4.94 5.03 -4.08
C LYS A 47 5.03 6.13 -5.12
N LEU A 48 5.37 7.35 -4.71
CA LEU A 48 5.54 8.49 -5.62
C LEU A 48 6.66 8.27 -6.62
N ALA A 49 7.81 7.77 -6.17
CA ALA A 49 8.96 7.47 -7.02
C ALA A 49 8.63 6.45 -8.11
N LEU A 50 7.88 5.40 -7.76
CA LEU A 50 7.41 4.38 -8.70
C LEU A 50 6.40 4.93 -9.70
N ILE A 51 5.46 5.77 -9.28
CA ILE A 51 4.51 6.43 -10.17
C ILE A 51 5.27 7.28 -11.22
N ILE A 52 6.23 8.09 -10.78
CA ILE A 52 7.05 8.93 -11.66
C ILE A 52 7.90 8.07 -12.61
N PHE A 53 8.51 7.00 -12.10
CA PHE A 53 9.30 6.06 -12.89
C PHE A 53 8.45 5.38 -13.95
N THR A 54 7.31 4.81 -13.54
CA THR A 54 6.38 4.08 -14.41
C THR A 54 5.81 5.00 -15.49
N SER A 55 5.34 6.20 -15.13
CA SER A 55 4.82 7.18 -16.09
C SER A 55 5.88 7.54 -17.14
N LYS A 56 7.12 7.77 -16.71
CA LYS A 56 8.21 8.06 -17.62
C LYS A 56 8.55 6.87 -18.52
N TYR A 57 8.54 5.66 -17.97
CA TYR A 57 8.82 4.45 -18.75
C TYR A 57 7.75 4.24 -19.83
N ILE A 58 6.47 4.36 -19.49
CA ILE A 58 5.34 4.28 -20.42
C ILE A 58 5.48 5.34 -21.52
N TYR A 59 5.75 6.59 -21.14
CA TYR A 59 5.92 7.70 -22.08
C TYR A 59 7.05 7.46 -23.09
N ASN A 60 8.17 6.92 -22.65
CA ASN A 60 9.34 6.67 -23.51
C ASN A 60 9.20 5.42 -24.40
N ASN A 61 8.32 4.47 -24.04
CA ASN A 61 8.19 3.17 -24.69
C ASN A 61 6.74 2.82 -25.06
N PRO A 62 5.97 3.71 -25.72
CA PRO A 62 4.53 3.51 -25.94
C PRO A 62 4.25 2.29 -26.83
N LYS A 63 5.13 1.96 -27.76
CA LYS A 63 4.98 0.81 -28.66
C LYS A 63 5.21 -0.53 -27.95
N ASP A 64 6.05 -0.53 -26.93
CA ASP A 64 6.41 -1.74 -26.17
C ASP A 64 5.34 -2.11 -25.14
N MET A 65 4.42 -1.18 -24.79
CA MET A 65 3.38 -1.45 -23.78
C MET A 65 2.44 -2.60 -24.17
N ARG A 66 2.20 -2.84 -25.45
CA ARG A 66 1.42 -4.00 -25.92
C ARG A 66 2.12 -5.35 -25.64
N SER A 67 3.44 -5.34 -25.46
CA SER A 67 4.20 -6.54 -25.14
C SER A 67 4.47 -6.64 -23.64
N VAL A 68 3.96 -7.66 -22.99
CA VAL A 68 4.18 -7.91 -21.57
C VAL A 68 5.68 -7.96 -21.22
N LYS A 69 6.50 -8.63 -22.05
CA LYS A 69 7.94 -8.79 -21.80
C LYS A 69 8.72 -7.49 -21.87
N LYS A 70 8.40 -6.61 -22.83
CA LYS A 70 9.15 -5.36 -23.04
C LYS A 70 8.51 -4.18 -22.28
N GLY A 71 7.19 -4.16 -22.17
CA GLY A 71 6.44 -3.09 -21.54
C GLY A 71 6.26 -3.28 -20.04
N ALA A 72 5.44 -4.27 -19.64
CA ALA A 72 5.06 -4.43 -18.24
C ALA A 72 6.17 -5.04 -17.36
N PHE A 73 6.94 -6.00 -17.86
CA PHE A 73 7.88 -6.78 -17.07
C PHE A 73 8.98 -5.95 -16.40
N PRO A 74 9.65 -4.97 -17.05
CA PRO A 74 10.63 -4.15 -16.38
C PRO A 74 10.05 -3.31 -15.22
N ILE A 75 8.83 -2.80 -15.40
CA ILE A 75 8.12 -2.05 -14.36
C ILE A 75 7.78 -2.98 -13.18
N LEU A 76 7.30 -4.18 -13.48
CA LEU A 76 6.93 -5.17 -12.47
C LEU A 76 8.13 -5.65 -11.63
N ILE A 77 9.31 -5.82 -12.24
CA ILE A 77 10.52 -6.18 -11.49
C ILE A 77 10.81 -5.13 -10.42
N VAL A 78 10.81 -3.85 -10.79
CA VAL A 78 11.08 -2.75 -9.87
C VAL A 78 9.98 -2.67 -8.79
N THR A 79 8.72 -2.87 -9.19
CA THR A 79 7.58 -2.89 -8.27
C THR A 79 7.67 -4.05 -7.27
N MET A 80 7.98 -5.26 -7.73
CA MET A 80 8.10 -6.43 -6.88
C MET A 80 9.29 -6.33 -5.92
N LEU A 81 10.41 -5.75 -6.36
CA LEU A 81 11.55 -5.49 -5.48
C LEU A 81 11.16 -4.50 -4.37
N SER A 82 10.42 -3.44 -4.71
CA SER A 82 9.90 -2.49 -3.72
C SER A 82 8.91 -3.15 -2.77
N PHE A 83 7.98 -3.94 -3.29
CA PHE A 83 7.02 -4.69 -2.51
C PHE A 83 7.72 -5.65 -1.52
N PHE A 84 8.73 -6.38 -1.98
CA PHE A 84 9.50 -7.29 -1.13
C PHE A 84 10.17 -6.55 0.04
N LEU A 85 10.80 -5.41 -0.21
CA LEU A 85 11.41 -4.60 0.86
C LEU A 85 10.38 -4.09 1.86
N ILE A 86 9.17 -3.71 1.41
CA ILE A 86 8.08 -3.29 2.29
C ILE A 86 7.54 -4.48 3.09
N MET A 87 7.49 -5.68 2.50
CA MET A 87 7.11 -6.90 3.20
C MET A 87 8.07 -7.27 4.33
N LEU A 88 9.37 -6.97 4.18
CA LEU A 88 10.35 -7.13 5.26
C LEU A 88 10.11 -6.15 6.44
N GLN A 89 9.30 -5.09 6.22
CA GLN A 89 8.88 -4.13 7.26
C GLN A 89 7.56 -4.52 7.95
N PRO A 90 7.03 -5.72 7.80
CA PRO A 90 5.65 -6.23 7.96
C PRO A 90 4.53 -5.22 7.65
N ASP A 91 4.65 -4.47 6.54
CA ASP A 91 3.65 -3.48 6.11
C ASP A 91 2.92 -3.94 4.83
N PHE A 92 2.04 -4.92 5.01
CA PHE A 92 1.27 -5.52 3.91
C PHE A 92 0.32 -4.51 3.24
N GLY A 93 -0.27 -3.61 4.03
CA GLY A 93 -1.24 -2.62 3.51
C GLY A 93 -0.59 -1.68 2.48
N THR A 94 0.51 -1.03 2.87
CA THR A 94 1.25 -0.11 1.99
C THR A 94 1.81 -0.83 0.75
N GLY A 95 2.34 -2.06 0.93
CA GLY A 95 2.84 -2.87 -0.17
C GLY A 95 1.75 -3.21 -1.18
N THR A 96 0.57 -3.59 -0.73
CA THR A 96 -0.58 -3.90 -1.59
C THR A 96 -1.04 -2.68 -2.38
N ILE A 97 -1.20 -1.53 -1.72
CA ILE A 97 -1.58 -0.26 -2.39
C ILE A 97 -0.57 0.10 -3.47
N LEU A 98 0.73 -0.04 -3.18
CA LEU A 98 1.81 0.22 -4.15
C LEU A 98 1.66 -0.66 -5.40
N VAL A 99 1.49 -1.97 -5.23
CA VAL A 99 1.33 -2.91 -6.36
C VAL A 99 0.06 -2.58 -7.15
N MET A 100 -1.08 -2.38 -6.47
CA MET A 100 -2.36 -2.07 -7.12
C MET A 100 -2.28 -0.77 -7.94
N THR A 101 -1.60 0.25 -7.42
CA THR A 101 -1.41 1.51 -8.14
C THR A 101 -0.65 1.29 -9.45
N ILE A 102 0.45 0.53 -9.41
CA ILE A 102 1.25 0.27 -10.62
C ILE A 102 0.51 -0.65 -11.60
N VAL A 103 -0.23 -1.64 -11.12
CA VAL A 103 -1.08 -2.50 -11.96
C VAL A 103 -2.15 -1.66 -12.66
N ALA A 104 -2.79 -0.71 -11.97
CA ALA A 104 -3.76 0.22 -12.57
C ALA A 104 -3.11 1.10 -13.66
N MET A 105 -1.89 1.61 -13.42
CA MET A 105 -1.15 2.39 -14.44
C MET A 105 -0.83 1.56 -15.67
N LEU A 106 -0.40 0.30 -15.51
CA LEU A 106 -0.16 -0.63 -16.60
C LEU A 106 -1.44 -0.94 -17.38
N PHE A 107 -2.57 -1.09 -16.69
CA PHE A 107 -3.86 -1.29 -17.32
C PHE A 107 -4.23 -0.12 -18.26
N ILE A 108 -4.11 1.11 -17.76
CA ILE A 108 -4.40 2.32 -18.55
C ILE A 108 -3.41 2.51 -19.71
N SER A 109 -2.17 1.99 -19.56
CA SER A 109 -1.13 2.14 -20.60
C SER A 109 -1.33 1.26 -21.84
N GLY A 110 -2.33 0.38 -21.84
CA GLY A 110 -2.67 -0.46 -22.98
C GLY A 110 -1.92 -1.80 -23.02
N VAL A 111 -1.46 -2.29 -21.89
CA VAL A 111 -0.97 -3.68 -21.73
C VAL A 111 -2.13 -4.65 -21.99
N ASP A 112 -1.84 -5.80 -22.62
CA ASP A 112 -2.84 -6.79 -22.96
C ASP A 112 -3.68 -7.23 -21.76
N PHE A 113 -5.00 -7.19 -21.91
CA PHE A 113 -5.96 -7.53 -20.87
C PHE A 113 -5.80 -8.95 -20.31
N SER A 114 -5.39 -9.91 -21.15
CA SER A 114 -5.14 -11.29 -20.73
C SER A 114 -4.07 -11.40 -19.63
N PHE A 115 -3.13 -10.45 -19.61
CA PHE A 115 -2.12 -10.37 -18.57
C PHE A 115 -2.73 -10.08 -17.20
N PHE A 116 -3.70 -9.17 -17.13
CA PHE A 116 -4.37 -8.82 -15.85
C PHE A 116 -5.24 -9.96 -15.33
N ILE A 117 -5.87 -10.72 -16.20
CA ILE A 117 -6.60 -11.94 -15.81
C ILE A 117 -5.64 -12.94 -15.16
N LYS A 118 -4.48 -13.18 -15.77
CA LYS A 118 -3.47 -14.12 -15.25
C LYS A 118 -2.90 -13.66 -13.90
N ILE A 119 -2.57 -12.38 -13.77
CA ILE A 119 -2.10 -11.81 -12.49
C ILE A 119 -3.21 -11.86 -11.43
N GLY A 120 -4.45 -11.55 -11.80
CA GLY A 120 -5.60 -11.64 -10.89
C GLY A 120 -5.82 -13.07 -10.38
N MET A 121 -5.76 -14.06 -11.24
CA MET A 121 -5.84 -15.47 -10.84
C MET A 121 -4.68 -15.87 -9.93
N LEU A 122 -3.45 -15.48 -10.28
CA LEU A 122 -2.27 -15.74 -9.43
C LEU A 122 -2.39 -15.06 -8.07
N GLY A 123 -2.87 -13.82 -8.04
CA GLY A 123 -3.12 -13.06 -6.81
C GLY A 123 -4.18 -13.73 -5.94
N MET A 124 -5.27 -14.23 -6.55
CA MET A 124 -6.32 -14.96 -5.82
C MET A 124 -5.77 -16.24 -5.18
N VAL A 125 -4.99 -17.03 -5.92
CA VAL A 125 -4.31 -18.20 -5.37
C VAL A 125 -3.38 -17.79 -4.23
N GLY A 126 -2.61 -16.71 -4.39
CA GLY A 126 -1.75 -16.18 -3.33
C GLY A 126 -2.52 -15.80 -2.07
N VAL A 127 -3.65 -15.13 -2.20
CA VAL A 127 -4.53 -14.79 -1.05
C VAL A 127 -5.06 -16.05 -0.37
N CYS A 128 -5.52 -17.04 -1.13
CA CYS A 128 -5.98 -18.31 -0.57
C CYS A 128 -4.87 -19.02 0.23
N VAL A 129 -3.66 -19.09 -0.32
CA VAL A 129 -2.49 -19.66 0.37
C VAL A 129 -2.16 -18.88 1.65
N LEU A 130 -2.19 -17.55 1.59
CA LEU A 130 -1.92 -16.70 2.75
C LEU A 130 -2.96 -16.85 3.87
N ILE A 131 -4.23 -17.12 3.52
CA ILE A 131 -5.29 -17.39 4.50
C ILE A 131 -5.07 -18.76 5.16
N VAL A 132 -4.70 -19.78 4.38
CA VAL A 132 -4.43 -21.13 4.92
C VAL A 132 -3.25 -21.10 5.89
N ILE A 133 -2.18 -20.36 5.56
CA ILE A 133 -0.98 -20.26 6.41
C ILE A 133 -1.25 -19.44 7.69
N ALA A 134 -2.13 -18.44 7.62
CA ALA A 134 -2.40 -17.54 8.74
C ALA A 134 -3.91 -17.24 8.87
N PRO A 135 -4.66 -18.08 9.60
CA PRO A 135 -6.12 -17.99 9.73
C PRO A 135 -6.65 -16.65 10.26
N TYR A 136 -5.87 -15.93 11.07
CA TYR A 136 -6.24 -14.57 11.54
C TYR A 136 -6.55 -13.58 10.40
N ARG A 137 -6.07 -13.84 9.19
CA ARG A 137 -6.38 -13.02 8.01
C ARG A 137 -7.83 -13.20 7.56
N MET A 138 -8.39 -14.39 7.75
CA MET A 138 -9.81 -14.62 7.52
C MET A 138 -10.67 -13.82 8.49
N GLU A 139 -10.27 -13.75 9.77
CA GLU A 139 -10.98 -12.94 10.78
C GLU A 139 -11.02 -11.46 10.36
N ARG A 140 -9.93 -10.92 9.78
CA ARG A 140 -9.92 -9.55 9.23
C ARG A 140 -10.88 -9.37 8.05
N ILE A 141 -11.02 -10.36 7.18
CA ILE A 141 -11.99 -10.32 6.07
C ILE A 141 -13.42 -10.37 6.62
N VAL A 142 -13.68 -11.26 7.57
CA VAL A 142 -15.00 -11.37 8.21
C VAL A 142 -15.35 -10.07 8.95
N SER A 143 -14.43 -9.51 9.72
CA SER A 143 -14.67 -8.26 10.44
C SER A 143 -14.83 -7.06 9.50
N PHE A 144 -14.23 -7.06 8.31
CA PHE A 144 -14.49 -6.05 7.30
C PHE A 144 -15.89 -6.16 6.69
N LEU A 145 -16.37 -7.37 6.43
CA LEU A 145 -17.72 -7.61 5.87
C LEU A 145 -18.82 -7.43 6.90
N ASN A 146 -18.57 -7.83 8.15
CA ASN A 146 -19.50 -7.69 9.25
C ASN A 146 -18.78 -7.26 10.54
N PRO A 147 -18.43 -5.98 10.68
CA PRO A 147 -17.68 -5.49 11.84
C PRO A 147 -18.49 -5.60 13.16
N TRP A 148 -19.81 -5.68 13.06
CA TRP A 148 -20.71 -5.79 14.21
C TRP A 148 -20.70 -7.18 14.85
N SER A 149 -20.06 -8.17 14.26
CA SER A 149 -19.91 -9.51 14.85
C SER A 149 -18.98 -9.52 16.07
N ASP A 150 -17.99 -8.62 16.11
CA ASP A 150 -17.06 -8.42 17.23
C ASP A 150 -16.75 -6.92 17.41
N PRO A 151 -17.70 -6.16 18.01
CA PRO A 151 -17.60 -4.69 18.03
C PRO A 151 -16.47 -4.14 18.89
N LEU A 152 -16.00 -4.88 19.89
CA LEU A 152 -14.93 -4.45 20.81
C LEU A 152 -13.56 -5.06 20.48
N GLY A 153 -13.52 -6.06 19.60
CA GLY A 153 -12.31 -6.71 19.14
C GLY A 153 -11.94 -6.33 17.70
N THR A 154 -11.98 -7.31 16.80
CA THR A 154 -11.51 -7.15 15.42
C THR A 154 -12.31 -6.15 14.58
N GLY A 155 -13.59 -5.92 14.90
CA GLY A 155 -14.48 -4.96 14.24
C GLY A 155 -14.34 -3.51 14.75
N PHE A 156 -13.68 -3.28 15.90
CA PHE A 156 -13.65 -1.98 16.58
C PHE A 156 -13.19 -0.85 15.67
N GLN A 157 -12.05 -1.03 14.99
CA GLN A 157 -11.48 -0.02 14.11
C GLN A 157 -12.41 0.35 12.94
N ALA A 158 -13.05 -0.66 12.32
CA ALA A 158 -14.00 -0.45 11.22
C ALA A 158 -15.24 0.31 11.69
N ILE A 159 -15.81 -0.05 12.86
CA ILE A 159 -16.97 0.62 13.45
C ILE A 159 -16.65 2.07 13.82
N GLN A 160 -15.51 2.34 14.44
CA GLN A 160 -15.09 3.70 14.75
C GLN A 160 -14.86 4.55 13.51
N SER A 161 -14.36 3.95 12.43
CA SER A 161 -14.25 4.64 11.13
C SER A 161 -15.62 4.99 10.55
N LEU A 162 -16.60 4.09 10.65
CA LEU A 162 -17.98 4.37 10.24
C LEU A 162 -18.61 5.49 11.09
N TYR A 163 -18.36 5.51 12.39
CA TYR A 163 -18.81 6.58 13.27
C TYR A 163 -18.10 7.91 12.99
N ALA A 164 -16.87 7.89 12.44
CA ALA A 164 -16.19 9.11 12.01
C ALA A 164 -16.86 9.74 10.77
N ILE A 165 -17.36 8.90 9.85
CA ILE A 165 -17.94 9.33 8.57
C ILE A 165 -19.44 9.63 8.72
N GLY A 166 -20.19 8.80 9.47
CA GLY A 166 -21.65 8.85 9.54
C GLY A 166 -22.24 10.21 9.94
N PRO A 167 -21.76 10.86 11.02
CA PRO A 167 -22.32 12.14 11.47
C PRO A 167 -22.13 13.30 10.51
N GLY A 168 -21.16 13.20 9.58
CA GLY A 168 -20.83 14.28 8.65
C GLY A 168 -21.79 14.47 7.50
N GLY A 169 -22.63 13.48 7.16
CA GLY A 169 -23.48 13.52 5.98
C GLY A 169 -22.71 13.88 4.71
N LEU A 170 -23.31 14.58 3.77
CA LEU A 170 -22.68 14.97 2.50
C LEU A 170 -21.67 16.13 2.64
N PHE A 171 -21.83 17.00 3.62
CA PHE A 171 -21.03 18.22 3.76
C PHE A 171 -20.00 18.16 4.89
N GLY A 172 -19.98 17.07 5.64
CA GLY A 172 -19.11 16.92 6.80
C GLY A 172 -19.58 17.75 8.00
N MET A 173 -18.89 17.60 9.14
CA MET A 173 -19.16 18.33 10.39
C MET A 173 -18.46 19.71 10.45
N GLY A 174 -17.75 20.09 9.39
CA GLY A 174 -16.90 21.28 9.36
C GLY A 174 -15.48 21.04 9.85
N PHE A 175 -14.59 21.97 9.51
CA PHE A 175 -13.16 21.84 9.79
C PHE A 175 -12.90 21.79 11.31
N GLY A 176 -12.17 20.79 11.75
CA GLY A 176 -11.78 20.61 13.14
C GLY A 176 -12.89 20.09 14.09
N ASN A 177 -14.09 19.77 13.62
CA ASN A 177 -15.23 19.33 14.45
C ASN A 177 -15.42 17.82 14.54
N SER A 178 -14.45 17.01 14.04
CA SER A 178 -14.51 15.56 14.15
C SER A 178 -14.42 15.11 15.63
N ILE A 179 -15.41 14.33 16.07
CA ILE A 179 -15.43 13.75 17.42
C ILE A 179 -14.34 12.69 17.55
N GLN A 180 -14.06 11.94 16.47
CA GLN A 180 -13.10 10.84 16.45
C GLN A 180 -11.63 11.27 16.58
N LYS A 181 -11.32 12.57 16.42
CA LYS A 181 -9.98 13.13 16.66
C LYS A 181 -9.51 12.99 18.12
N HIS A 182 -10.42 12.74 19.06
CA HIS A 182 -10.13 12.60 20.49
C HIS A 182 -9.75 11.16 20.88
N PHE A 183 -8.94 10.48 20.06
CA PHE A 183 -8.37 9.14 20.32
C PHE A 183 -9.36 7.98 20.36
N TYR A 184 -10.54 8.14 19.79
CA TYR A 184 -11.49 7.02 19.61
C TYR A 184 -11.07 6.08 18.46
N LEU A 185 -10.29 6.57 17.49
CA LEU A 185 -9.64 5.75 16.47
C LEU A 185 -8.26 5.28 16.96
N PRO A 186 -7.89 4.01 16.78
CA PRO A 186 -6.59 3.48 17.18
C PRO A 186 -5.40 4.17 16.51
N GLU A 187 -5.61 4.73 15.31
CA GLU A 187 -4.63 5.48 14.54
C GLU A 187 -5.28 6.73 13.93
N PRO A 188 -5.57 7.78 14.74
CA PRO A 188 -6.04 9.03 14.18
C PRO A 188 -4.86 9.73 13.49
N GLN A 189 -4.92 9.85 12.18
CA GLN A 189 -4.01 10.68 11.38
C GLN A 189 -4.70 11.97 10.98
#